data_21143c556f2f333b27cdc2ebd9bd8280
#
_entry.id   21143c556f2f333b27cdc2ebd9bd8280
#
_cell.length_a   1.000
_cell.length_b   1.000
_cell.length_c   1.000
_cell.angle_alpha   90.00
_cell.angle_beta   90.00
_cell.angle_gamma   90.00
#
_symmetry.space_group_name_H-M   'P 1'
#
loop_
_entity.id
_entity.type
_entity.pdbx_description
1 polymer ?
#
loop_
_entity_poly.entity_id
_entity_poly.type
_entity_poly.pdbx_seq_one_letter_code
_entity_poly.pdbx_strand_id
1 'polypeptide(L)'
;MTEKRMIGDAGYEVIQSKWAGGKEHLLAENKRVTPDERYLVCVYTSNGIIGEYSDAATGGDLAEAKQEFADRVNSTLADVQRELDERGLPTELFTAERCVPHSYDQCIKGTVVAIKAEVLAPEYRRGSEQLVYVVGGFGANANARGNAVFCHHLSTGEATRFERYQVLGIRPLAKLI
;
A
#
# COMPACT_ATOMS: atom_id res chain seq x y z
N MET A 1 -5.88 -25.67 5.98
CA MET A 1 -6.14 -25.64 4.52
C MET A 1 -6.19 -24.17 4.14
N THR A 2 -5.22 -23.68 3.37
CA THR A 2 -5.25 -22.29 2.89
C THR A 2 -6.39 -22.19 1.85
N GLU A 3 -7.33 -21.31 2.09
CA GLU A 3 -8.45 -21.08 1.19
C GLU A 3 -7.91 -20.58 -0.16
N LYS A 4 -8.27 -21.29 -1.24
CA LYS A 4 -7.81 -20.97 -2.59
C LYS A 4 -8.60 -19.77 -3.12
N ARG A 5 -7.90 -18.68 -3.45
CA ARG A 5 -8.53 -17.49 -3.99
C ARG A 5 -8.87 -17.68 -5.46
N MET A 6 -10.13 -17.49 -5.82
CA MET A 6 -10.66 -17.58 -7.18
C MET A 6 -10.89 -16.18 -7.77
N ILE A 7 -10.71 -16.05 -9.09
CA ILE A 7 -11.04 -14.83 -9.82
C ILE A 7 -12.49 -14.93 -10.29
N GLY A 8 -13.40 -14.29 -9.54
CA GLY A 8 -14.83 -14.29 -9.85
C GLY A 8 -15.37 -15.68 -10.16
N ASP A 9 -16.30 -15.76 -11.11
CA ASP A 9 -16.90 -17.02 -11.60
C ASP A 9 -16.12 -17.64 -12.76
N ALA A 10 -15.01 -17.04 -13.19
CA ALA A 10 -14.23 -17.49 -14.35
C ALA A 10 -13.45 -18.79 -14.13
N GLY A 11 -13.40 -19.28 -12.87
CA GLY A 11 -12.77 -20.56 -12.53
C GLY A 11 -11.24 -20.53 -12.51
N TYR A 12 -10.63 -19.37 -12.52
CA TYR A 12 -9.18 -19.20 -12.36
C TYR A 12 -8.79 -19.15 -10.89
N GLU A 13 -7.86 -20.00 -10.49
CA GLU A 13 -7.24 -20.02 -9.15
C GLU A 13 -6.00 -19.14 -9.15
N VAL A 14 -5.92 -18.17 -8.24
CA VAL A 14 -4.75 -17.31 -8.10
C VAL A 14 -3.56 -18.11 -7.60
N ILE A 15 -2.47 -18.11 -8.37
CA ILE A 15 -1.21 -18.79 -8.03
C ILE A 15 -0.11 -17.82 -7.60
N GLN A 16 -0.22 -16.54 -7.99
CA GLN A 16 0.69 -15.47 -7.56
C GLN A 16 -0.05 -14.14 -7.55
N SER A 17 0.27 -13.30 -6.57
CA SER A 17 -0.23 -11.92 -6.51
C SER A 17 0.83 -10.95 -6.01
N LYS A 18 0.74 -9.69 -6.43
CA LYS A 18 1.60 -8.60 -5.99
C LYS A 18 0.87 -7.28 -6.02
N TRP A 19 0.85 -6.58 -4.90
CA TRP A 19 0.38 -5.20 -4.82
C TRP A 19 1.43 -4.21 -5.32
N ALA A 20 1.03 -3.33 -6.23
CA ALA A 20 1.84 -2.23 -6.74
C ALA A 20 0.93 -1.07 -7.18
N GLY A 21 1.26 0.17 -6.82
CA GLY A 21 0.54 1.37 -7.26
C GLY A 21 -0.95 1.40 -6.90
N GLY A 22 -1.34 0.86 -5.75
CA GLY A 22 -2.75 0.83 -5.32
C GLY A 22 -3.62 -0.22 -6.02
N LYS A 23 -3.02 -1.11 -6.84
CA LYS A 23 -3.68 -2.22 -7.53
C LYS A 23 -2.95 -3.54 -7.29
N GLU A 24 -3.69 -4.63 -7.33
CA GLU A 24 -3.13 -5.96 -7.18
C GLU A 24 -2.99 -6.63 -8.55
N HIS A 25 -1.78 -6.96 -8.92
CA HIS A 25 -1.49 -7.79 -10.08
C HIS A 25 -1.65 -9.25 -9.71
N LEU A 26 -2.33 -10.01 -10.56
CA LEU A 26 -2.68 -11.40 -10.34
C LEU A 26 -2.18 -12.25 -11.50
N LEU A 27 -1.61 -13.41 -11.16
CA LEU A 27 -1.40 -14.52 -12.07
C LEU A 27 -2.23 -15.69 -11.56
N ALA A 28 -3.04 -16.29 -12.43
CA ALA A 28 -3.97 -17.35 -12.06
C ALA A 28 -3.95 -18.47 -13.10
N GLU A 29 -4.39 -19.67 -12.69
CA GLU A 29 -4.46 -20.86 -13.54
C GLU A 29 -5.88 -21.43 -13.55
N ASN A 30 -6.38 -21.82 -14.73
CA ASN A 30 -7.57 -22.61 -14.88
C ASN A 30 -7.25 -23.89 -15.68
N LYS A 31 -7.35 -25.06 -15.04
CA LYS A 31 -7.08 -26.38 -15.66
C LYS A 31 -8.25 -26.94 -16.49
N ARG A 32 -9.39 -26.22 -16.51
CA ARG A 32 -10.63 -26.68 -17.18
C ARG A 32 -10.89 -26.00 -18.52
N VAL A 33 -10.11 -24.95 -18.85
CA VAL A 33 -10.18 -24.26 -20.14
C VAL A 33 -9.22 -24.86 -21.16
N THR A 34 -9.26 -24.35 -22.39
CA THR A 34 -8.33 -24.77 -23.45
C THR A 34 -6.87 -24.48 -23.01
N PRO A 35 -5.90 -25.29 -23.50
CA PRO A 35 -4.50 -25.11 -23.17
C PRO A 35 -4.00 -23.68 -23.41
N ASP A 36 -4.47 -23.03 -24.48
CA ASP A 36 -4.05 -21.67 -24.87
C ASP A 36 -4.59 -20.57 -23.95
N GLU A 37 -5.58 -20.86 -23.09
CA GLU A 37 -6.18 -19.93 -22.14
C GLU A 37 -5.90 -20.30 -20.68
N ARG A 38 -5.01 -21.27 -20.46
CA ARG A 38 -4.79 -21.88 -19.15
C ARG A 38 -4.36 -20.91 -18.08
N TYR A 39 -3.54 -19.93 -18.41
CA TYR A 39 -3.02 -18.92 -17.48
C TYR A 39 -3.65 -17.57 -17.78
N LEU A 40 -3.98 -16.84 -16.71
CA LEU A 40 -4.55 -15.51 -16.76
C LEU A 40 -3.67 -14.54 -15.98
N VAL A 41 -3.29 -13.44 -16.61
CA VAL A 41 -2.70 -12.29 -15.94
C VAL A 41 -3.71 -11.15 -15.96
N CYS A 42 -4.04 -10.58 -14.82
CA CYS A 42 -4.96 -9.46 -14.72
C CYS A 42 -4.63 -8.54 -13.55
N VAL A 43 -5.34 -7.43 -13.47
CA VAL A 43 -5.25 -6.45 -12.39
C VAL A 43 -6.56 -6.43 -11.62
N TYR A 44 -6.47 -6.39 -10.30
CA TYR A 44 -7.61 -6.17 -9.40
C TYR A 44 -7.47 -4.81 -8.72
N THR A 45 -8.54 -4.03 -8.74
CA THR A 45 -8.67 -2.77 -8.01
C THR A 45 -9.90 -2.82 -7.12
N SER A 46 -9.84 -2.15 -5.97
CA SER A 46 -10.98 -2.05 -5.05
C SER A 46 -11.01 -0.69 -4.38
N ASN A 47 -12.18 -0.13 -4.25
CA ASN A 47 -12.43 1.08 -3.45
C ASN A 47 -12.99 0.77 -2.06
N GLY A 48 -12.90 -0.49 -1.61
CA GLY A 48 -13.44 -0.98 -0.33
C GLY A 48 -14.91 -1.37 -0.38
N ILE A 49 -15.65 -1.04 -1.44
CA ILE A 49 -17.06 -1.40 -1.65
C ILE A 49 -17.22 -2.31 -2.86
N ILE A 50 -16.57 -1.95 -3.97
CA ILE A 50 -16.62 -2.69 -5.23
C ILE A 50 -15.18 -3.04 -5.63
N GLY A 51 -14.98 -4.32 -6.03
CA GLY A 51 -13.75 -4.79 -6.64
C GLY A 51 -13.95 -5.06 -8.13
N GLU A 52 -12.97 -4.69 -8.94
CA GLU A 52 -13.00 -4.83 -10.39
C GLU A 52 -11.73 -5.51 -10.89
N TYR A 53 -11.88 -6.41 -11.86
CA TYR A 53 -10.78 -7.02 -12.59
C TYR A 53 -10.66 -6.37 -13.96
N SER A 54 -9.46 -5.98 -14.35
CA SER A 54 -9.15 -5.32 -15.62
C SER A 54 -7.87 -5.87 -16.24
N ASP A 55 -7.55 -5.42 -17.45
CA ASP A 55 -6.31 -5.73 -18.17
C ASP A 55 -6.02 -7.24 -18.25
N ALA A 56 -7.07 -8.05 -18.50
CA ALA A 56 -6.96 -9.49 -18.57
C ALA A 56 -6.24 -9.93 -19.86
N ALA A 57 -5.24 -10.79 -19.72
CA ALA A 57 -4.56 -11.48 -20.81
C ALA A 57 -4.45 -12.97 -20.47
N THR A 58 -4.78 -13.83 -21.42
CA THR A 58 -4.67 -15.29 -21.28
C THR A 58 -3.56 -15.85 -22.15
N GLY A 59 -2.99 -16.98 -21.74
CA GLY A 59 -1.95 -17.69 -22.48
C GLY A 59 -1.82 -19.14 -22.02
N GLY A 60 -1.16 -19.95 -22.85
CA GLY A 60 -0.94 -21.38 -22.61
C GLY A 60 0.37 -21.68 -21.88
N ASP A 61 1.33 -20.81 -21.91
CA ASP A 61 2.66 -21.02 -21.33
C ASP A 61 2.82 -20.30 -19.98
N LEU A 62 3.25 -21.07 -18.96
CA LEU A 62 3.45 -20.53 -17.61
C LEU A 62 4.64 -19.56 -17.53
N ALA A 63 5.69 -19.80 -18.31
CA ALA A 63 6.87 -18.94 -18.26
C ALA A 63 6.56 -17.57 -18.89
N GLU A 64 5.84 -17.56 -20.01
CA GLU A 64 5.35 -16.33 -20.65
C GLU A 64 4.38 -15.58 -19.73
N ALA A 65 3.44 -16.27 -19.09
CA ALA A 65 2.50 -15.66 -18.15
C ALA A 65 3.20 -15.08 -16.91
N LYS A 66 4.25 -15.73 -16.40
CA LYS A 66 5.08 -15.19 -15.30
C LYS A 66 5.88 -13.97 -15.73
N GLN A 67 6.41 -13.96 -16.94
CA GLN A 67 7.13 -12.81 -17.49
C GLN A 67 6.18 -11.62 -17.64
N GLU A 68 5.02 -11.83 -18.24
CA GLU A 68 3.99 -10.79 -18.40
C GLU A 68 3.55 -10.22 -17.03
N PHE A 69 3.33 -11.10 -16.04
CA PHE A 69 3.03 -10.68 -14.67
C PHE A 69 4.15 -9.80 -14.08
N ALA A 70 5.40 -10.22 -14.21
CA ALA A 70 6.56 -9.49 -13.69
C ALA A 70 6.72 -8.13 -14.38
N ASP A 71 6.56 -8.07 -15.71
CA ASP A 71 6.68 -6.85 -16.50
C ASP A 71 5.61 -5.82 -16.12
N ARG A 72 4.37 -6.26 -15.91
CA ARG A 72 3.28 -5.37 -15.44
C ARG A 72 3.53 -4.83 -14.04
N VAL A 73 4.00 -5.67 -13.11
CA VAL A 73 4.35 -5.25 -11.76
C VAL A 73 5.48 -4.21 -11.81
N ASN A 74 6.55 -4.49 -12.57
CA ASN A 74 7.71 -3.60 -12.68
C ASN A 74 7.35 -2.27 -13.34
N SER A 75 6.52 -2.28 -14.39
CA SER A 75 6.03 -1.07 -15.04
C SER A 75 5.23 -0.19 -14.04
N THR A 76 4.32 -0.80 -13.30
CA THR A 76 3.53 -0.08 -12.28
C THR A 76 4.42 0.50 -11.18
N LEU A 77 5.42 -0.25 -10.72
CA LEU A 77 6.38 0.26 -9.71
C LEU A 77 7.21 1.42 -10.23
N ALA A 78 7.64 1.36 -11.51
CA ALA A 78 8.39 2.45 -12.15
C ALA A 78 7.55 3.73 -12.29
N ASP A 79 6.26 3.59 -12.64
CA ASP A 79 5.33 4.73 -12.71
C ASP A 79 5.12 5.37 -11.33
N VAL A 80 4.92 4.56 -10.28
CA VAL A 80 4.82 5.04 -8.89
C VAL A 80 6.10 5.74 -8.46
N GLN A 81 7.27 5.15 -8.76
CA GLN A 81 8.56 5.76 -8.41
C GLN A 81 8.70 7.13 -9.07
N ARG A 82 8.40 7.23 -10.38
CA ARG A 82 8.46 8.49 -11.12
C ARG A 82 7.54 9.54 -10.50
N GLU A 83 6.30 9.20 -10.18
CA GLU A 83 5.34 10.12 -9.55
C GLU A 83 5.82 10.61 -8.18
N LEU A 84 6.42 9.74 -7.38
CA LEU A 84 6.94 10.10 -6.06
C LEU A 84 8.21 10.95 -6.15
N ASP A 85 9.09 10.67 -7.13
CA ASP A 85 10.28 11.47 -7.40
C ASP A 85 9.91 12.89 -7.84
N GLU A 86 8.90 13.03 -8.72
CA GLU A 86 8.35 14.32 -9.14
C GLU A 86 7.78 15.14 -7.96
N ARG A 87 7.22 14.47 -6.96
CA ARG A 87 6.70 15.09 -5.74
C ARG A 87 7.73 15.20 -4.61
N GLY A 88 8.93 14.65 -4.79
CA GLY A 88 9.95 14.59 -3.74
C GLY A 88 9.57 13.72 -2.54
N LEU A 89 8.72 12.70 -2.72
CA LEU A 89 8.23 11.81 -1.67
C LEU A 89 8.98 10.47 -1.67
N PRO A 90 9.36 9.94 -0.49
CA PRO A 90 10.11 8.69 -0.40
C PRO A 90 9.26 7.46 -0.68
N THR A 91 9.81 6.48 -1.39
CA THR A 91 9.23 5.15 -1.59
C THR A 91 9.63 4.17 -0.50
N GLU A 92 10.87 4.27 -0.01
CA GLU A 92 11.38 3.38 1.04
C GLU A 92 10.60 3.54 2.34
N LEU A 93 10.29 2.41 2.96
CA LEU A 93 9.62 2.41 4.27
C LEU A 93 10.49 3.07 5.34
N PHE A 94 9.84 3.86 6.18
CA PHE A 94 10.46 4.36 7.39
C PHE A 94 10.53 3.28 8.45
N THR A 95 11.70 3.18 9.06
CA THR A 95 11.95 2.37 10.26
C THR A 95 12.10 3.27 11.49
N ALA A 96 12.02 2.71 12.68
CA ALA A 96 12.17 3.45 13.93
C ALA A 96 13.50 4.22 14.00
N GLU A 97 14.58 3.66 13.44
CA GLU A 97 15.92 4.27 13.40
C GLU A 97 15.98 5.53 12.53
N ARG A 98 15.09 5.64 11.55
CA ARG A 98 14.97 6.81 10.65
C ARG A 98 14.02 7.88 11.19
N CYS A 99 13.42 7.68 12.35
CA CYS A 99 12.50 8.59 13.03
C CYS A 99 13.07 9.07 14.33
N VAL A 100 12.64 10.25 14.78
CA VAL A 100 12.87 10.67 16.16
C VAL A 100 11.84 9.97 17.04
N PRO A 101 12.29 9.25 18.09
CA PRO A 101 11.36 8.61 19.03
C PRO A 101 10.38 9.62 19.61
N HIS A 102 9.17 9.20 19.86
CA HIS A 102 8.17 10.01 20.57
C HIS A 102 7.74 9.29 21.85
N SER A 103 7.42 10.08 22.87
CA SER A 103 6.82 9.59 24.11
C SER A 103 5.39 10.12 24.27
N TYR A 104 4.63 9.52 25.19
CA TYR A 104 3.25 9.95 25.45
C TYR A 104 3.14 11.26 26.22
N ASP A 105 4.19 11.72 26.86
CA ASP A 105 4.30 13.02 27.51
C ASP A 105 4.60 14.17 26.55
N GLN A 106 4.83 13.87 25.27
CA GLN A 106 5.11 14.82 24.22
C GLN A 106 3.88 15.12 23.36
N CYS A 107 3.62 16.41 23.11
CA CYS A 107 2.64 16.84 22.11
C CYS A 107 3.23 16.67 20.70
N ILE A 108 2.47 15.99 19.82
CA ILE A 108 2.86 15.80 18.42
C ILE A 108 2.00 16.60 17.44
N LYS A 109 1.07 17.43 17.93
CA LYS A 109 0.28 18.31 17.06
C LYS A 109 1.19 19.29 16.32
N GLY A 110 0.91 19.48 15.03
CA GLY A 110 1.72 20.37 14.17
C GLY A 110 3.02 19.73 13.69
N THR A 111 3.23 18.43 13.90
CA THR A 111 4.41 17.70 13.41
C THR A 111 4.06 16.73 12.29
N VAL A 112 5.06 16.38 11.49
CA VAL A 112 4.99 15.24 10.59
C VAL A 112 5.42 14.00 11.34
N VAL A 113 4.63 12.95 11.26
CA VAL A 113 4.94 11.66 11.85
C VAL A 113 4.92 10.56 10.79
N ALA A 114 5.68 9.50 11.02
CA ALA A 114 5.58 8.28 10.26
C ALA A 114 4.64 7.30 10.98
N ILE A 115 3.76 6.66 10.23
CA ILE A 115 2.88 5.59 10.73
C ILE A 115 3.56 4.24 10.55
N LYS A 116 3.32 3.31 11.46
CA LYS A 116 3.84 1.94 11.37
C LYS A 116 3.33 1.26 10.11
N ALA A 117 4.23 0.63 9.34
CA ALA A 117 3.89 0.03 8.05
C ALA A 117 2.85 -1.10 8.16
N GLU A 118 2.85 -1.84 9.28
CA GLU A 118 1.89 -2.93 9.51
C GLU A 118 0.44 -2.45 9.70
N VAL A 119 0.24 -1.16 10.01
CA VAL A 119 -1.10 -0.56 10.14
C VAL A 119 -1.70 -0.22 8.78
N LEU A 120 -0.85 0.01 7.79
CA LEU A 120 -1.28 0.33 6.44
C LEU A 120 -1.69 -0.94 5.69
N ALA A 121 -2.73 -0.84 4.87
CA ALA A 121 -3.09 -1.92 3.97
C ALA A 121 -1.92 -2.25 3.02
N PRO A 122 -1.75 -3.52 2.59
CA PRO A 122 -0.59 -3.96 1.83
C PRO A 122 -0.25 -3.09 0.62
N GLU A 123 -1.28 -2.60 -0.09
CA GLU A 123 -1.19 -1.73 -1.26
C GLU A 123 -0.62 -0.34 -0.97
N TYR A 124 -0.71 0.12 0.29
CA TYR A 124 -0.24 1.43 0.76
C TYR A 124 1.04 1.35 1.60
N ARG A 125 1.70 0.19 1.69
CA ARG A 125 2.94 0.01 2.46
C ARG A 125 4.15 0.55 1.73
N ARG A 126 4.28 1.88 1.70
CA ARG A 126 5.42 2.63 1.16
C ARG A 126 5.66 3.88 2.00
N GLY A 127 6.87 4.44 1.93
CA GLY A 127 7.29 5.56 2.77
C GLY A 127 6.40 6.79 2.63
N SER A 128 5.97 7.12 1.40
CA SER A 128 5.07 8.24 1.14
C SER A 128 3.73 8.14 1.89
N GLU A 129 3.18 6.93 2.02
CA GLU A 129 1.91 6.68 2.70
C GLU A 129 2.05 6.62 4.23
N GLN A 130 3.27 6.38 4.72
CA GLN A 130 3.54 6.46 6.15
C GLN A 130 3.56 7.89 6.68
N LEU A 131 3.79 8.90 5.81
CA LEU A 131 3.96 10.28 6.23
C LEU A 131 2.63 11.01 6.33
N VAL A 132 2.31 11.48 7.54
CA VAL A 132 1.11 12.26 7.82
C VAL A 132 1.44 13.50 8.66
N TYR A 133 0.75 14.59 8.39
CA TYR A 133 0.79 15.79 9.21
C TYR A 133 -0.29 15.75 10.27
N VAL A 134 0.07 15.92 11.54
CA VAL A 134 -0.85 15.84 12.68
C VAL A 134 -1.55 17.17 12.89
N VAL A 135 -2.86 17.21 12.69
CA VAL A 135 -3.67 18.42 12.87
C VAL A 135 -4.34 18.50 14.24
N GLY A 136 -4.53 17.36 14.94
CA GLY A 136 -5.17 17.36 16.25
C GLY A 136 -5.55 15.98 16.76
N GLY A 137 -6.56 15.95 17.63
CA GLY A 137 -7.02 14.75 18.32
C GLY A 137 -6.50 14.64 19.75
N PHE A 138 -7.21 13.90 20.61
CA PHE A 138 -6.78 13.72 22.00
C PHE A 138 -5.41 13.06 22.10
N GLY A 139 -5.15 12.03 21.28
CA GLY A 139 -3.86 11.33 21.24
C GLY A 139 -2.68 12.19 20.74
N ALA A 140 -2.93 13.35 20.13
CA ALA A 140 -1.87 14.25 19.69
C ALA A 140 -1.28 15.10 20.84
N ASN A 141 -2.03 15.23 21.96
CA ASN A 141 -1.60 16.02 23.10
C ASN A 141 -0.69 15.22 24.05
N ALA A 142 0.10 15.94 24.83
CA ALA A 142 0.89 15.36 25.91
C ALA A 142 -0.01 14.78 27.00
N ASN A 143 0.33 13.59 27.52
CA ASN A 143 -0.34 12.92 28.64
C ASN A 143 -1.88 12.73 28.43
N ALA A 144 -2.32 12.65 27.18
CA ALA A 144 -3.73 12.48 26.87
C ALA A 144 -4.27 11.12 27.29
N ARG A 145 -5.53 11.08 27.71
CA ARG A 145 -6.23 9.83 28.04
C ARG A 145 -6.77 9.09 26.81
N GLY A 146 -6.88 9.78 25.67
CA GLY A 146 -7.37 9.21 24.41
C GLY A 146 -6.25 9.03 23.39
N ASN A 147 -6.42 8.09 22.46
CA ASN A 147 -5.39 7.75 21.48
C ASN A 147 -5.62 8.35 20.09
N ALA A 148 -6.81 8.89 19.79
CA ALA A 148 -7.15 9.36 18.45
C ALA A 148 -6.25 10.52 18.01
N VAL A 149 -5.60 10.38 16.86
CA VAL A 149 -4.75 11.38 16.19
C VAL A 149 -5.36 11.66 14.82
N PHE A 150 -5.77 12.90 14.59
CA PHE A 150 -6.28 13.36 13.30
C PHE A 150 -5.15 13.91 12.46
N CYS A 151 -5.07 13.47 11.22
CA CYS A 151 -3.94 13.74 10.33
C CYS A 151 -4.41 14.05 8.91
N HIS A 152 -3.49 14.59 8.12
CA HIS A 152 -3.59 14.64 6.66
C HIS A 152 -2.41 13.88 6.05
N HIS A 153 -2.68 13.02 5.06
CA HIS A 153 -1.63 12.38 4.27
C HIS A 153 -0.81 13.43 3.53
N LEU A 154 0.52 13.34 3.58
CA LEU A 154 1.38 14.26 2.82
C LEU A 154 1.31 13.99 1.31
N SER A 155 1.05 12.74 0.92
CA SER A 155 0.96 12.31 -0.48
C SER A 155 -0.29 12.85 -1.18
N THR A 156 -1.45 12.83 -0.51
CA THR A 156 -2.76 13.15 -1.10
C THR A 156 -3.43 14.38 -0.50
N GLY A 157 -3.04 14.81 0.70
CA GLY A 157 -3.73 15.83 1.48
C GLY A 157 -5.03 15.36 2.14
N GLU A 158 -5.41 14.10 1.95
CA GLU A 158 -6.64 13.54 2.51
C GLU A 158 -6.59 13.43 4.03
N ALA A 159 -7.73 13.73 4.65
CA ALA A 159 -7.90 13.59 6.10
C ALA A 159 -7.98 12.12 6.48
N THR A 160 -7.29 11.76 7.55
CA THR A 160 -7.26 10.40 8.08
C THR A 160 -7.18 10.41 9.60
N ARG A 161 -7.40 9.24 10.22
CA ARG A 161 -7.30 9.06 11.67
C ARG A 161 -6.45 7.83 11.96
N PHE A 162 -5.50 8.01 12.87
CA PHE A 162 -4.72 6.93 13.46
C PHE A 162 -4.83 6.97 14.99
N GLU A 163 -4.36 5.90 15.63
CA GLU A 163 -4.22 5.87 17.09
C GLU A 163 -2.76 6.21 17.46
N ARG A 164 -2.53 6.83 18.60
CA ARG A 164 -1.18 7.25 19.04
C ARG A 164 -0.16 6.11 19.02
N TYR A 165 -0.55 4.90 19.39
CA TYR A 165 0.34 3.72 19.38
C TYR A 165 0.71 3.22 17.97
N GLN A 166 0.01 3.70 16.93
CA GLN A 166 0.29 3.41 15.52
C GLN A 166 1.35 4.35 14.93
N VAL A 167 1.70 5.41 15.65
CA VAL A 167 2.77 6.33 15.26
C VAL A 167 4.11 5.62 15.49
N LEU A 168 4.94 5.57 14.46
CA LEU A 168 6.29 5.02 14.50
C LEU A 168 7.27 6.01 15.14
N GLY A 169 7.17 7.28 14.77
CA GLY A 169 8.02 8.35 15.26
C GLY A 169 7.79 9.68 14.53
N ILE A 170 8.46 10.72 14.99
CA ILE A 170 8.39 12.07 14.43
C ILE A 170 9.42 12.20 13.29
N ARG A 171 9.02 12.85 12.19
CA ARG A 171 9.89 13.21 11.08
C ARG A 171 10.15 14.71 11.09
N PRO A 172 11.40 15.17 11.36
CA PRO A 172 11.74 16.59 11.25
C PRO A 172 11.57 17.06 9.80
N LEU A 173 10.89 18.18 9.58
CA LEU A 173 10.64 18.74 8.24
C LEU A 173 11.94 19.00 7.46
N ALA A 174 13.03 19.38 8.13
CA ALA A 174 14.35 19.58 7.50
C ALA A 174 14.99 18.33 6.89
N LYS A 175 14.40 17.13 7.08
CA LYS A 175 14.86 15.85 6.50
C LYS A 175 13.89 15.29 5.47
N LEU A 176 12.93 16.09 5.01
CA LEU A 176 11.97 15.74 3.97
C LEU A 176 12.35 16.32 2.59
N ILE A 177 13.42 17.12 2.55
CA ILE A 177 14.00 17.75 1.35
C ILE A 177 15.32 17.04 1.03
#